data_e58a416284776e32a078082c75c7ab93
#
_entry.id   e58a416284776e32a078082c75c7ab93
#
_cell.length_a   1.000
_cell.length_b   1.000
_cell.length_c   1.000
_cell.angle_alpha   90.00
_cell.angle_beta   90.00
_cell.angle_gamma   90.00
#
_symmetry.space_group_name_H-M   'P 1'
#
loop_
_entity.id
_entity.type
_entity.pdbx_description
1 polymer ?
#
loop_
_entity_poly.entity_id
_entity_poly.type
_entity_poly.pdbx_seq_one_letter_code
_entity_poly.pdbx_strand_id
1 'polypeptide(L)'
;MSMADSEWGDALTRPSGTVSGAAIVLGVWVVALTVVNLLSGAYSPGFKVLWIGFIGGNHGVDLSYIAHDGLSFVLDDAVFGLLGIALLALGSMGMGKAVDGGVGAWARGIPQRPVVSSLFSSEGGTRRTLASWLIVLGVTFYLYWSAVNTTWVDPGVYAVMIVFVAFGFGIHAMADAES
;
A
#
# COMPACT_ATOMS: atom_id res chain seq x y z
N MET A 1 27.66 26.47 -8.61
CA MET A 1 26.48 25.61 -8.44
C MET A 1 26.08 25.13 -9.82
N SER A 2 26.24 23.84 -10.11
CA SER A 2 25.99 23.32 -11.46
C SER A 2 24.49 23.17 -11.69
N MET A 3 24.07 23.17 -12.97
CA MET A 3 22.65 22.89 -13.31
C MET A 3 22.17 21.54 -12.71
N ALA A 4 23.07 20.54 -12.64
CA ALA A 4 22.77 19.25 -12.05
C ALA A 4 22.40 19.35 -10.55
N ASP A 5 23.05 20.24 -9.78
CA ASP A 5 22.76 20.41 -8.36
C ASP A 5 21.35 21.03 -8.13
N SER A 6 20.87 21.84 -9.06
CA SER A 6 19.51 22.43 -9.01
C SER A 6 18.44 21.43 -9.40
N GLU A 7 18.69 20.54 -10.37
CA GLU A 7 17.74 19.50 -10.78
C GLU A 7 17.53 18.43 -9.70
N TRP A 8 18.61 18.01 -9.03
CA TRP A 8 18.51 17.08 -7.89
C TRP A 8 17.83 17.74 -6.69
N GLY A 9 18.12 19.00 -6.41
CA GLY A 9 17.44 19.77 -5.37
C GLY A 9 15.93 19.89 -5.64
N ASP A 10 15.54 20.18 -6.87
CA ASP A 10 14.13 20.27 -7.28
C ASP A 10 13.43 18.91 -7.23
N ALA A 11 14.09 17.83 -7.66
CA ALA A 11 13.54 16.48 -7.60
C ALA A 11 13.28 16.01 -6.15
N LEU A 12 14.13 16.39 -5.21
CA LEU A 12 13.99 16.07 -3.79
C LEU A 12 12.95 16.97 -3.09
N THR A 13 12.76 18.21 -3.56
CA THR A 13 11.85 19.18 -2.93
C THR A 13 10.45 19.20 -3.53
N ARG A 14 10.29 18.64 -4.75
CA ARG A 14 8.98 18.51 -5.42
C ARG A 14 8.54 17.04 -5.46
N PRO A 15 7.83 16.57 -4.42
CA PRO A 15 7.36 15.20 -4.40
C PRO A 15 6.42 14.95 -5.59
N SER A 16 6.65 13.85 -6.32
CA SER A 16 5.75 13.47 -7.41
C SER A 16 4.38 13.03 -6.86
N GLY A 17 3.32 13.28 -7.62
CA GLY A 17 1.98 12.82 -7.26
C GLY A 17 1.90 11.29 -7.09
N THR A 18 2.72 10.54 -7.83
CA THR A 18 2.82 9.07 -7.72
C THR A 18 3.41 8.65 -6.37
N VAL A 19 4.55 9.23 -5.97
CA VAL A 19 5.19 8.92 -4.68
C VAL A 19 4.29 9.34 -3.52
N SER A 20 3.68 10.52 -3.62
CA SER A 20 2.74 11.02 -2.61
C SER A 20 1.51 10.11 -2.50
N GLY A 21 0.96 9.66 -3.62
CA GLY A 21 -0.16 8.71 -3.64
C GLY A 21 0.20 7.35 -3.06
N ALA A 22 1.39 6.83 -3.37
CA ALA A 22 1.89 5.59 -2.78
C ALA A 22 2.06 5.72 -1.25
N ALA A 23 2.61 6.85 -0.78
CA ALA A 23 2.75 7.11 0.65
C ALA A 23 1.39 7.18 1.37
N ILE A 24 0.37 7.80 0.76
CA ILE A 24 -1.00 7.84 1.30
C ILE A 24 -1.56 6.42 1.39
N VAL A 25 -1.49 5.63 0.31
CA VAL A 25 -2.05 4.26 0.28
C VAL A 25 -1.34 3.37 1.31
N LEU A 26 -0.01 3.41 1.37
CA LEU A 26 0.76 2.65 2.36
C LEU A 26 0.45 3.13 3.79
N GLY A 27 0.33 4.43 4.01
CA GLY A 27 -0.02 4.97 5.32
C GLY A 27 -1.41 4.52 5.80
N VAL A 28 -2.42 4.56 4.93
CA VAL A 28 -3.76 4.00 5.21
C VAL A 28 -3.65 2.52 5.57
N TRP A 29 -2.88 1.77 4.80
CA TRP A 29 -2.71 0.34 5.00
C TRP A 29 -2.04 0.02 6.34
N VAL A 30 -0.93 0.69 6.68
CA VAL A 30 -0.22 0.53 7.96
C VAL A 30 -1.12 0.87 9.14
N VAL A 31 -1.89 1.96 9.07
CA VAL A 31 -2.86 2.33 10.12
C VAL A 31 -3.95 1.28 10.24
N ALA A 32 -4.50 0.79 9.12
CA ALA A 32 -5.52 -0.26 9.14
C ALA A 32 -4.99 -1.54 9.79
N LEU A 33 -3.78 -1.99 9.43
CA LEU A 33 -3.14 -3.15 10.06
C LEU A 33 -2.89 -2.94 11.55
N THR A 34 -2.47 -1.75 11.96
CA THR A 34 -2.31 -1.42 13.38
C THR A 34 -3.63 -1.56 14.13
N VAL A 35 -4.72 -1.01 13.57
CA VAL A 35 -6.05 -1.11 14.17
C VAL A 35 -6.50 -2.57 14.27
N VAL A 36 -6.34 -3.35 13.20
CA VAL A 36 -6.66 -4.79 13.22
C VAL A 36 -5.83 -5.53 14.26
N ASN A 37 -4.54 -5.21 14.35
CA ASN A 37 -3.65 -5.81 15.32
C ASN A 37 -4.06 -5.52 16.77
N LEU A 38 -4.53 -4.30 17.03
CA LEU A 38 -5.06 -3.89 18.34
C LEU A 38 -6.37 -4.61 18.70
N LEU A 39 -7.26 -4.78 17.72
CA LEU A 39 -8.63 -5.28 17.95
C LEU A 39 -8.73 -6.80 17.98
N SER A 40 -8.03 -7.49 17.08
CA SER A 40 -8.20 -8.93 16.87
C SER A 40 -6.92 -9.73 16.67
N GLY A 41 -5.78 -9.04 16.56
CA GLY A 41 -4.53 -9.64 16.11
C GLY A 41 -4.47 -9.73 14.57
N ALA A 42 -3.37 -9.24 14.00
CA ALA A 42 -3.21 -9.18 12.54
C ALA A 42 -2.59 -10.45 11.95
N TYR A 43 -1.91 -11.28 12.77
CA TYR A 43 -1.27 -12.50 12.28
C TYR A 43 -2.27 -13.63 12.06
N SER A 44 -3.05 -13.93 13.07
CA SER A 44 -4.10 -14.96 13.02
C SER A 44 -5.11 -14.70 14.14
N PRO A 45 -6.28 -15.35 14.14
CA PRO A 45 -7.24 -15.21 15.24
C PRO A 45 -6.58 -15.45 16.61
N GLY A 46 -6.62 -14.44 17.47
CA GLY A 46 -6.04 -14.51 18.81
C GLY A 46 -4.52 -14.31 18.89
N PHE A 47 -3.87 -13.89 17.78
CA PHE A 47 -2.43 -13.61 17.78
C PHE A 47 -2.10 -12.25 17.16
N LYS A 48 -1.40 -11.43 17.92
CA LYS A 48 -0.86 -10.13 17.47
C LYS A 48 0.49 -10.31 16.80
N VAL A 49 0.76 -9.42 15.85
CA VAL A 49 2.10 -9.23 15.31
C VAL A 49 2.89 -8.30 16.22
N LEU A 50 4.13 -8.66 16.50
CA LEU A 50 5.16 -7.76 17.01
C LEU A 50 5.96 -7.25 15.81
N TRP A 51 5.67 -6.02 15.38
CA TRP A 51 6.14 -5.46 14.11
C TRP A 51 7.67 -5.39 14.01
N ILE A 52 8.34 -5.00 15.09
CA ILE A 52 9.81 -4.89 15.13
C ILE A 52 10.44 -6.29 15.00
N GLY A 53 9.93 -7.28 15.70
CA GLY A 53 10.40 -8.66 15.59
C GLY A 53 10.13 -9.27 14.22
N PHE A 54 8.94 -9.00 13.67
CA PHE A 54 8.53 -9.49 12.35
C PHE A 54 9.41 -8.91 11.23
N ILE A 55 9.63 -7.58 11.22
CA ILE A 55 10.45 -6.89 10.22
C ILE A 55 11.94 -7.21 10.43
N GLY A 56 12.38 -7.37 11.66
CA GLY A 56 13.78 -7.68 12.00
C GLY A 56 14.24 -9.09 11.65
N GLY A 57 13.36 -9.92 11.07
CA GLY A 57 13.70 -11.27 10.65
C GLY A 57 13.90 -12.26 11.78
N ASN A 58 13.54 -11.91 13.01
CA ASN A 58 13.55 -12.79 14.17
C ASN A 58 12.29 -13.66 14.15
N HIS A 59 12.25 -14.62 13.24
CA HIS A 59 11.09 -15.47 12.96
C HIS A 59 10.86 -16.58 14.02
N GLY A 60 11.46 -16.46 15.20
CA GLY A 60 11.03 -17.27 16.34
C GLY A 60 9.62 -16.85 16.77
N VAL A 61 8.73 -17.82 16.96
CA VAL A 61 7.32 -17.58 17.29
C VAL A 61 7.17 -16.61 18.47
N ASP A 62 8.05 -16.69 19.46
CA ASP A 62 8.01 -15.88 20.69
C ASP A 62 8.46 -14.41 20.51
N LEU A 63 9.06 -14.05 19.35
CA LEU A 63 9.61 -12.71 19.10
C LEU A 63 8.85 -11.95 18.01
N SER A 64 7.99 -12.63 17.25
CA SER A 64 7.24 -12.02 16.15
C SER A 64 5.73 -12.00 16.41
N TYR A 65 5.24 -12.85 17.28
CA TYR A 65 3.81 -13.00 17.57
C TYR A 65 3.58 -13.24 19.05
N ILE A 66 2.54 -12.62 19.59
CA ILE A 66 2.08 -12.87 20.98
C ILE A 66 0.58 -13.14 20.99
N ALA A 67 0.11 -13.86 22.00
CA ALA A 67 -1.31 -14.08 22.21
C ALA A 67 -2.05 -12.74 22.33
N HIS A 68 -3.17 -12.61 21.61
CA HIS A 68 -4.05 -11.45 21.70
C HIS A 68 -5.14 -11.74 22.74
N ASP A 69 -5.11 -10.97 23.81
CA ASP A 69 -6.05 -11.14 24.93
C ASP A 69 -6.96 -9.88 25.00
N GLY A 70 -7.97 -9.86 24.14
CA GLY A 70 -8.85 -8.72 23.97
C GLY A 70 -8.16 -7.50 23.36
N LEU A 71 -8.65 -6.29 23.67
CA LEU A 71 -8.01 -5.05 23.24
C LEU A 71 -6.71 -4.87 24.04
N SER A 72 -5.59 -5.19 23.41
CA SER A 72 -4.27 -5.08 24.04
C SER A 72 -3.37 -4.17 23.21
N PHE A 73 -2.59 -3.35 23.90
CA PHE A 73 -1.65 -2.40 23.31
C PHE A 73 -0.23 -2.76 23.75
N VAL A 74 0.67 -2.82 22.79
CA VAL A 74 2.11 -2.90 23.04
C VAL A 74 2.80 -1.70 22.39
N LEU A 75 3.97 -1.31 22.93
CA LEU A 75 4.71 -0.15 22.42
C LEU A 75 5.00 -0.26 20.93
N ASP A 76 5.17 -1.46 20.43
CA ASP A 76 5.41 -1.79 19.04
C ASP A 76 4.24 -1.33 18.12
N ASP A 77 2.99 -1.47 18.58
CA ASP A 77 1.82 -0.94 17.87
C ASP A 77 1.88 0.58 17.73
N ALA A 78 2.40 1.29 18.74
CA ALA A 78 2.55 2.74 18.66
C ALA A 78 3.59 3.13 17.59
N VAL A 79 4.73 2.44 17.56
CA VAL A 79 5.79 2.73 16.57
C VAL A 79 5.28 2.50 15.17
N PHE A 80 4.61 1.37 14.94
CA PHE A 80 4.07 1.02 13.62
C PHE A 80 2.91 1.95 13.21
N GLY A 81 2.01 2.26 14.12
CA GLY A 81 0.92 3.22 13.90
C GLY A 81 1.42 4.63 13.60
N LEU A 82 2.44 5.11 14.34
CA LEU A 82 3.07 6.41 14.08
C LEU A 82 3.75 6.44 12.70
N LEU A 83 4.37 5.34 12.26
CA LEU A 83 4.90 5.23 10.90
C LEU A 83 3.79 5.42 9.86
N GLY A 84 2.64 4.78 10.05
CA GLY A 84 1.48 4.92 9.17
C GLY A 84 0.96 6.37 9.13
N ILE A 85 0.84 7.01 10.28
CA ILE A 85 0.43 8.41 10.38
C ILE A 85 1.45 9.34 9.70
N ALA A 86 2.74 9.11 9.90
CA ALA A 86 3.80 9.88 9.25
C ALA A 86 3.73 9.75 7.71
N LEU A 87 3.54 8.53 7.19
CA LEU A 87 3.35 8.29 5.75
C LEU A 87 2.11 9.02 5.21
N LEU A 88 0.99 9.00 5.94
CA LEU A 88 -0.21 9.74 5.58
C LEU A 88 0.03 11.25 5.54
N ALA A 89 0.69 11.79 6.57
CA ALA A 89 0.99 13.22 6.65
C ALA A 89 1.92 13.66 5.52
N LEU A 90 3.05 12.96 5.32
CA LEU A 90 4.02 13.26 4.28
C LEU A 90 3.41 13.10 2.88
N GLY A 91 2.65 12.03 2.66
CA GLY A 91 1.95 11.79 1.41
C GLY A 91 0.92 12.88 1.11
N SER A 92 0.14 13.30 2.11
CA SER A 92 -0.86 14.36 1.97
C SER A 92 -0.23 15.73 1.71
N MET A 93 0.85 16.05 2.41
CA MET A 93 1.61 17.29 2.18
C MET A 93 2.24 17.31 0.78
N GLY A 94 2.84 16.17 0.37
CA GLY A 94 3.41 16.02 -0.96
C GLY A 94 2.35 16.12 -2.06
N MET A 95 1.19 15.51 -1.85
CA MET A 95 0.07 15.58 -2.80
C MET A 95 -0.46 17.01 -2.94
N GLY A 96 -0.53 17.77 -1.84
CA GLY A 96 -0.93 19.19 -1.88
C GLY A 96 0.02 20.08 -2.69
N LYS A 97 1.29 19.66 -2.84
CA LYS A 97 2.27 20.36 -3.69
C LYS A 97 2.31 19.85 -5.13
N ALA A 98 1.94 18.60 -5.35
CA ALA A 98 2.05 17.92 -6.65
C ALA A 98 0.78 18.05 -7.51
N VAL A 99 -0.39 18.24 -6.89
CA VAL A 99 -1.70 18.25 -7.57
C VAL A 99 -2.53 19.44 -7.09
N ASP A 100 -3.00 20.24 -8.02
CA ASP A 100 -3.94 21.32 -7.72
C ASP A 100 -5.23 20.77 -7.12
N GLY A 101 -5.58 21.24 -5.91
CA GLY A 101 -6.69 20.68 -5.12
C GLY A 101 -6.30 19.49 -4.26
N GLY A 102 -5.02 19.10 -4.21
CA GLY A 102 -4.42 18.17 -3.27
C GLY A 102 -5.02 16.76 -3.27
N VAL A 103 -5.09 16.15 -2.08
CA VAL A 103 -5.61 14.78 -1.89
C VAL A 103 -7.04 14.62 -2.40
N GLY A 104 -7.89 15.65 -2.24
CA GLY A 104 -9.28 15.58 -2.69
C GLY A 104 -9.43 15.52 -4.21
N ALA A 105 -8.62 16.29 -4.95
CA ALA A 105 -8.60 16.23 -6.40
C ALA A 105 -7.98 14.93 -6.90
N TRP A 106 -6.88 14.49 -6.26
CA TRP A 106 -6.24 13.21 -6.55
C TRP A 106 -7.20 12.02 -6.38
N ALA A 107 -7.95 11.98 -5.28
CA ALA A 107 -8.90 10.90 -5.01
C ALA A 107 -10.06 10.88 -6.02
N ARG A 108 -10.61 12.05 -6.36
CA ARG A 108 -11.65 12.17 -7.41
C ARG A 108 -11.15 11.77 -8.80
N GLY A 109 -9.86 11.91 -9.05
CA GLY A 109 -9.23 11.50 -10.31
C GLY A 109 -8.93 9.99 -10.40
N ILE A 110 -9.04 9.21 -9.32
CA ILE A 110 -8.75 7.76 -9.33
C ILE A 110 -9.58 7.00 -10.39
N PRO A 111 -10.90 7.22 -10.53
CA PRO A 111 -11.70 6.50 -11.53
C PRO A 111 -11.28 6.73 -12.98
N GLN A 112 -10.67 7.89 -13.28
CA GLN A 112 -10.21 8.23 -14.63
C GLN A 112 -8.81 7.71 -14.95
N ARG A 113 -8.09 7.14 -13.97
CA ARG A 113 -6.76 6.60 -14.22
C ARG A 113 -6.82 5.35 -15.09
N PRO A 114 -5.84 5.16 -16.00
CA PRO A 114 -5.81 4.00 -16.91
C PRO A 114 -6.02 2.66 -16.21
N VAL A 115 -5.44 2.49 -15.01
CA VAL A 115 -5.59 1.27 -14.20
C VAL A 115 -7.06 1.00 -13.83
N VAL A 116 -7.86 2.04 -13.59
CA VAL A 116 -9.26 1.88 -13.18
C VAL A 116 -10.20 1.94 -14.40
N SER A 117 -9.99 2.91 -15.29
CA SER A 117 -10.85 3.08 -16.47
C SER A 117 -10.78 1.86 -17.41
N SER A 118 -9.62 1.23 -17.54
CA SER A 118 -9.45 0.02 -18.37
C SER A 118 -10.15 -1.23 -17.83
N LEU A 119 -10.69 -1.21 -16.61
CA LEU A 119 -11.55 -2.31 -16.11
C LEU A 119 -12.85 -2.43 -16.91
N PHE A 120 -13.38 -1.28 -17.35
CA PHE A 120 -14.70 -1.17 -17.96
C PHE A 120 -14.66 -0.77 -19.43
N SER A 121 -13.48 -0.49 -19.98
CA SER A 121 -13.28 -0.06 -21.35
C SER A 121 -12.08 -0.75 -21.97
N SER A 122 -12.23 -1.21 -23.22
CA SER A 122 -11.15 -1.77 -24.02
C SER A 122 -10.51 -0.71 -24.96
N GLU A 123 -10.86 0.55 -24.84
CA GLU A 123 -10.32 1.63 -25.68
C GLU A 123 -8.81 1.76 -25.59
N GLY A 124 -8.22 1.43 -24.43
CA GLY A 124 -6.77 1.33 -24.22
C GLY A 124 -6.12 0.02 -24.66
N GLY A 125 -6.90 -0.89 -25.32
CA GLY A 125 -6.48 -2.20 -25.74
C GLY A 125 -6.67 -3.30 -24.69
N THR A 126 -6.84 -4.54 -25.17
CA THR A 126 -7.12 -5.71 -24.32
C THR A 126 -6.02 -5.99 -23.28
N ARG A 127 -4.77 -5.61 -23.57
CA ARG A 127 -3.66 -5.76 -22.63
C ARG A 127 -3.87 -4.92 -21.37
N ARG A 128 -4.30 -3.66 -21.50
CA ARG A 128 -4.57 -2.78 -20.35
C ARG A 128 -5.76 -3.28 -19.54
N THR A 129 -6.80 -3.79 -20.19
CA THR A 129 -7.94 -4.39 -19.51
C THR A 129 -7.52 -5.62 -18.69
N LEU A 130 -6.73 -6.54 -19.29
CA LEU A 130 -6.19 -7.70 -18.58
C LEU A 130 -5.32 -7.28 -17.38
N ALA A 131 -4.44 -6.30 -17.58
CA ALA A 131 -3.58 -5.77 -16.53
C ALA A 131 -4.37 -5.21 -15.34
N SER A 132 -5.42 -4.44 -15.60
CA SER A 132 -6.31 -3.91 -14.56
C SER A 132 -7.04 -5.01 -13.81
N TRP A 133 -7.53 -6.04 -14.51
CA TRP A 133 -8.17 -7.20 -13.87
C TRP A 133 -7.19 -8.02 -13.02
N LEU A 134 -5.93 -8.17 -13.43
CA LEU A 134 -4.91 -8.82 -12.59
C LEU A 134 -4.72 -8.07 -11.26
N ILE A 135 -4.61 -6.73 -11.30
CA ILE A 135 -4.48 -5.93 -10.07
C ILE A 135 -5.70 -6.12 -9.17
N VAL A 136 -6.91 -6.04 -9.73
CA VAL A 136 -8.15 -6.22 -8.96
C VAL A 136 -8.24 -7.61 -8.37
N LEU A 137 -7.93 -8.65 -9.13
CA LEU A 137 -7.93 -10.03 -8.65
C LEU A 137 -6.95 -10.25 -7.50
N GLY A 138 -5.72 -9.72 -7.63
CA GLY A 138 -4.72 -9.82 -6.56
C GLY A 138 -5.17 -9.14 -5.27
N VAL A 139 -5.64 -7.89 -5.37
CA VAL A 139 -6.12 -7.13 -4.20
C VAL A 139 -7.38 -7.77 -3.60
N THR A 140 -8.34 -8.19 -4.44
CA THR A 140 -9.57 -8.84 -3.98
C THR A 140 -9.29 -10.17 -3.30
N PHE A 141 -8.38 -10.98 -3.88
CA PHE A 141 -7.94 -12.23 -3.26
C PHE A 141 -7.38 -11.98 -1.85
N TYR A 142 -6.46 -11.02 -1.73
CA TYR A 142 -5.88 -10.66 -0.45
C TYR A 142 -6.94 -10.23 0.57
N LEU A 143 -7.80 -9.28 0.20
CA LEU A 143 -8.82 -8.76 1.11
C LEU A 143 -9.83 -9.84 1.52
N TYR A 144 -10.28 -10.64 0.55
CA TYR A 144 -11.22 -11.74 0.81
C TYR A 144 -10.61 -12.78 1.75
N TRP A 145 -9.39 -13.25 1.44
CA TRP A 145 -8.69 -14.23 2.26
C TRP A 145 -8.47 -13.74 3.69
N SER A 146 -7.97 -12.52 3.81
CA SER A 146 -7.69 -11.90 5.11
C SER A 146 -8.95 -11.73 5.95
N ALA A 147 -10.06 -11.32 5.33
CA ALA A 147 -11.33 -11.15 6.02
C ALA A 147 -11.93 -12.48 6.47
N VAL A 148 -11.90 -13.51 5.62
CA VAL A 148 -12.50 -14.83 5.91
C VAL A 148 -11.68 -15.59 6.96
N ASN A 149 -10.34 -15.53 6.85
CA ASN A 149 -9.45 -16.29 7.73
C ASN A 149 -8.94 -15.46 8.92
N THR A 150 -9.30 -14.20 9.02
CA THR A 150 -8.83 -13.24 10.04
C THR A 150 -7.30 -13.21 10.16
N THR A 151 -6.61 -13.31 9.01
CA THR A 151 -5.15 -13.27 8.90
C THR A 151 -4.74 -12.21 7.89
N TRP A 152 -4.17 -11.11 8.38
CA TRP A 152 -3.88 -9.92 7.60
C TRP A 152 -2.40 -9.78 7.25
N VAL A 153 -1.56 -10.57 7.89
CA VAL A 153 -0.11 -10.56 7.70
C VAL A 153 0.35 -12.00 7.41
N ASP A 154 -0.14 -12.57 6.31
CA ASP A 154 0.25 -13.89 5.85
C ASP A 154 1.20 -13.75 4.65
N PRO A 155 2.47 -14.19 4.77
CA PRO A 155 3.45 -14.10 3.68
C PRO A 155 3.01 -14.82 2.41
N GLY A 156 2.31 -15.96 2.53
CA GLY A 156 1.82 -16.71 1.38
C GLY A 156 0.75 -15.96 0.61
N VAL A 157 -0.18 -15.34 1.32
CA VAL A 157 -1.26 -14.52 0.73
C VAL A 157 -0.68 -13.26 0.08
N TYR A 158 0.27 -12.60 0.74
CA TYR A 158 1.00 -11.48 0.15
C TYR A 158 1.75 -11.86 -1.11
N ALA A 159 2.43 -13.01 -1.11
CA ALA A 159 3.17 -13.47 -2.29
C ALA A 159 2.26 -13.63 -3.50
N VAL A 160 1.08 -14.23 -3.33
CA VAL A 160 0.09 -14.36 -4.41
C VAL A 160 -0.40 -12.98 -4.88
N MET A 161 -0.81 -12.11 -3.95
CA MET A 161 -1.26 -10.76 -4.29
C MET A 161 -0.19 -9.97 -5.06
N ILE A 162 1.06 -9.98 -4.57
CA ILE A 162 2.17 -9.23 -5.16
C ILE A 162 2.43 -9.68 -6.60
N VAL A 163 2.38 -11.00 -6.88
CA VAL A 163 2.56 -11.51 -8.24
C VAL A 163 1.51 -10.92 -9.18
N PHE A 164 0.23 -11.01 -8.84
CA PHE A 164 -0.83 -10.47 -9.68
C PHE A 164 -0.71 -8.95 -9.88
N VAL A 165 -0.48 -8.22 -8.79
CA VAL A 165 -0.36 -6.76 -8.81
C VAL A 165 0.87 -6.31 -9.59
N ALA A 166 2.03 -6.96 -9.41
CA ALA A 166 3.26 -6.62 -10.12
C ALA A 166 3.13 -6.90 -11.63
N PHE A 167 2.56 -8.05 -12.03
CA PHE A 167 2.28 -8.32 -13.44
C PHE A 167 1.32 -7.31 -14.05
N GLY A 168 0.24 -6.96 -13.33
CA GLY A 168 -0.71 -5.95 -13.79
C GLY A 168 -0.05 -4.59 -14.02
N PHE A 169 0.72 -4.08 -13.06
CA PHE A 169 1.46 -2.83 -13.24
C PHE A 169 2.55 -2.93 -14.31
N GLY A 170 3.23 -4.06 -14.42
CA GLY A 170 4.23 -4.30 -15.46
C GLY A 170 3.65 -4.21 -16.87
N ILE A 171 2.47 -4.82 -17.10
CA ILE A 171 1.78 -4.75 -18.40
C ILE A 171 1.30 -3.31 -18.69
N HIS A 172 0.80 -2.57 -17.68
CA HIS A 172 0.47 -1.16 -17.87
C HIS A 172 1.68 -0.33 -18.27
N ALA A 173 2.81 -0.50 -17.57
CA ALA A 173 4.06 0.21 -17.88
C ALA A 173 4.58 -0.09 -19.29
N MET A 174 4.48 -1.36 -19.74
CA MET A 174 4.83 -1.72 -21.12
C MET A 174 3.90 -1.05 -22.14
N ALA A 175 2.59 -1.03 -21.89
CA ALA A 175 1.63 -0.39 -22.79
C ALA A 175 1.79 1.15 -22.84
N ASP A 176 2.28 1.77 -21.75
CA ASP A 176 2.60 3.18 -21.73
C ASP A 176 3.89 3.49 -22.51
N ALA A 177 4.85 2.58 -22.52
CA ALA A 177 6.10 2.74 -23.27
C ALA A 177 5.93 2.52 -24.78
N GLU A 178 4.88 1.81 -25.21
CA GLU A 178 4.56 1.55 -26.63
C GLU A 178 3.65 2.63 -27.26
N SER A 179 3.08 3.54 -26.46
CA SER A 179 2.15 4.60 -26.90
C SER A 179 2.87 5.92 -27.16
#